data_74bcb3b9b9b88f97ff4f403d6b4dbb32
#
_entry.id   74bcb3b9b9b88f97ff4f403d6b4dbb32
#
_cell.length_a   1.000
_cell.length_b   1.000
_cell.length_c   1.000
_cell.angle_alpha   90.00
_cell.angle_beta   90.00
_cell.angle_gamma   90.00
#
_symmetry.space_group_name_H-M   'P 1'
#
loop_
_entity.id
_entity.type
_entity.pdbx_description
1 polymer ?
#
loop_
_entity_poly.entity_id
_entity_poly.type
_entity_poly.pdbx_seq_one_letter_code
_entity_poly.pdbx_strand_id
1 'polypeptide(L)'
;MISTLEKEITLRFLKARKNDGFLNVISIFSFIGISLGVAVLIVVMSVMNGFRTELINKIVGFNSHITVKSYENSINLDKLNNNNLKLISKQIILSNSGEAIVLKNNTSKGIILRGYLGSDFSNLEIIKNKNFKGNRLQLNKNSISIGNELSFSLNLKIGDDITLMSPSGVETIIGNMPKQKTFTVTSIFNSGLADFDNNIALINLDTLDDFFDFEFKDRNLEIYLKNPNNIEPQKEIVQKIFKDEFVYSWADMNSSLFSALKVERNVMFIILSLIIIVAAFNIISGLTILVKNKTRDIAILKSIGVLNKSIVKIFFLIGVIIGTSATIFGIFLGVTFSLYVENLRQFLSSVFNISLFPEEIYFLSKMPTEINPTSILIISICSIAITIIVSIFPAFRAAKLDPIKALKYE
;
A
#
# COMPACT_ATOMS: atom_id res chain seq x y z
N MET A 1 -6.58 4.56 43.85
CA MET A 1 -6.01 5.92 43.85
C MET A 1 -4.51 5.81 44.09
N ILE A 2 -3.71 6.63 43.40
CA ILE A 2 -2.26 6.71 43.59
C ILE A 2 -2.02 7.82 44.62
N SER A 3 -1.25 7.53 45.69
CA SER A 3 -0.97 8.53 46.70
C SER A 3 0.08 9.56 46.24
N THR A 4 0.10 10.74 46.84
CA THR A 4 1.09 11.80 46.57
C THR A 4 2.51 11.30 46.81
N LEU A 5 2.70 10.49 47.82
CA LEU A 5 3.96 9.82 48.15
C LEU A 5 4.43 8.88 47.05
N GLU A 6 3.53 8.06 46.48
CA GLU A 6 3.84 7.12 45.41
C GLU A 6 4.31 7.84 44.14
N LYS A 7 3.69 8.97 43.81
CA LYS A 7 4.09 9.83 42.66
C LYS A 7 5.46 10.45 42.87
N GLU A 8 5.70 10.98 44.07
CA GLU A 8 6.97 11.67 44.37
C GLU A 8 8.15 10.69 44.36
N ILE A 9 8.00 9.49 44.93
CA ILE A 9 9.02 8.45 44.88
C ILE A 9 9.26 7.99 43.45
N THR A 10 8.22 7.81 42.65
CA THR A 10 8.32 7.45 41.24
C THR A 10 9.17 8.47 40.47
N LEU A 11 8.87 9.78 40.63
CA LEU A 11 9.61 10.84 39.95
C LEU A 11 11.08 10.92 40.42
N ARG A 12 11.32 10.69 41.71
CA ARG A 12 12.69 10.64 42.25
C ARG A 12 13.51 9.47 41.74
N PHE A 13 12.87 8.30 41.52
CA PHE A 13 13.54 7.13 40.95
C PHE A 13 13.85 7.29 39.45
N LEU A 14 13.04 8.06 38.73
CA LEU A 14 13.30 8.43 37.33
C LEU A 14 14.37 9.53 37.20
N LYS A 15 14.53 10.39 38.23
CA LYS A 15 15.48 11.49 38.20
C LYS A 15 16.89 10.97 38.46
N ALA A 16 17.77 11.11 37.47
CA ALA A 16 19.15 10.69 37.54
C ALA A 16 19.92 11.40 38.69
N ARG A 17 20.54 10.64 39.57
CA ARG A 17 21.61 11.19 40.47
C ARG A 17 22.95 11.10 39.76
N LYS A 18 23.83 12.11 39.98
CA LYS A 18 25.16 12.17 39.37
C LYS A 18 26.04 10.92 39.58
N ASN A 19 25.80 10.17 40.66
CA ASN A 19 26.55 8.96 41.02
C ASN A 19 25.96 7.65 40.45
N ASP A 20 24.78 7.66 39.82
CA ASP A 20 24.09 6.49 39.33
C ASP A 20 24.32 6.29 37.80
N GLY A 21 25.49 6.61 37.28
CA GLY A 21 25.79 6.64 35.84
C GLY A 21 25.37 5.40 35.07
N PHE A 22 25.54 4.18 35.62
CA PHE A 22 25.14 2.92 34.99
C PHE A 22 23.62 2.70 34.99
N LEU A 23 22.88 3.23 35.95
CA LEU A 23 21.43 3.12 36.05
C LEU A 23 20.69 3.91 34.98
N ASN A 24 21.24 5.11 34.67
CA ASN A 24 20.71 5.93 33.58
C ASN A 24 20.81 5.23 32.22
N VAL A 25 21.93 4.54 31.98
CA VAL A 25 22.23 3.85 30.74
C VAL A 25 21.15 2.81 30.43
N ILE A 26 20.73 2.01 31.40
CA ILE A 26 19.75 0.93 31.19
C ILE A 26 18.33 1.45 30.92
N SER A 27 17.92 2.47 31.68
CA SER A 27 16.62 3.13 31.44
C SER A 27 16.60 3.80 30.06
N ILE A 28 17.73 4.39 29.64
CA ILE A 28 17.90 4.96 28.31
C ILE A 28 17.86 3.88 27.22
N PHE A 29 18.51 2.72 27.42
CA PHE A 29 18.43 1.60 26.47
C PHE A 29 17.02 1.08 26.30
N SER A 30 16.26 0.93 27.40
CA SER A 30 14.85 0.54 27.31
C SER A 30 14.01 1.60 26.59
N PHE A 31 14.21 2.87 26.89
CA PHE A 31 13.54 3.97 26.21
C PHE A 31 13.87 4.00 24.72
N ILE A 32 15.14 3.91 24.34
CA ILE A 32 15.59 3.86 22.94
C ILE A 32 15.01 2.63 22.23
N GLY A 33 15.06 1.45 22.86
CA GLY A 33 14.57 0.22 22.26
C GLY A 33 13.08 0.28 21.92
N ILE A 34 12.24 0.79 22.83
CA ILE A 34 10.80 0.99 22.61
C ILE A 34 10.58 2.06 21.53
N SER A 35 11.27 3.18 21.65
CA SER A 35 11.14 4.30 20.73
C SER A 35 11.52 3.93 19.30
N LEU A 36 12.65 3.22 19.12
CA LEU A 36 13.06 2.70 17.82
C LEU A 36 12.06 1.67 17.28
N GLY A 37 11.57 0.76 18.12
CA GLY A 37 10.55 -0.21 17.71
C GLY A 37 9.30 0.47 17.17
N VAL A 38 8.76 1.45 17.90
CA VAL A 38 7.59 2.23 17.46
C VAL A 38 7.89 3.03 16.19
N ALA A 39 9.07 3.68 16.12
CA ALA A 39 9.46 4.45 14.95
C ALA A 39 9.56 3.59 13.69
N VAL A 40 10.25 2.44 13.77
CA VAL A 40 10.37 1.49 12.65
C VAL A 40 9.00 1.00 12.20
N LEU A 41 8.10 0.68 13.13
CA LEU A 41 6.74 0.25 12.79
C LEU A 41 5.99 1.34 12.01
N ILE A 42 6.07 2.59 12.45
CA ILE A 42 5.39 3.70 11.77
C ILE A 42 5.98 3.90 10.36
N VAL A 43 7.31 3.88 10.21
CA VAL A 43 7.96 4.03 8.91
C VAL A 43 7.55 2.91 7.96
N VAL A 44 7.65 1.66 8.39
CA VAL A 44 7.31 0.50 7.56
C VAL A 44 5.83 0.54 7.15
N MET A 45 4.92 0.79 8.10
CA MET A 45 3.49 0.91 7.79
C MET A 45 3.18 2.08 6.84
N SER A 46 3.86 3.22 7.00
CA SER A 46 3.66 4.38 6.13
C SER A 46 4.13 4.12 4.70
N VAL A 47 5.28 3.47 4.53
CA VAL A 47 5.80 3.08 3.20
C VAL A 47 4.89 2.05 2.54
N MET A 48 4.46 1.02 3.27
CA MET A 48 3.59 -0.02 2.72
C MET A 48 2.20 0.51 2.36
N ASN A 49 1.60 1.36 3.20
CA ASN A 49 0.34 2.03 2.86
C ASN A 49 0.50 2.87 1.60
N GLY A 50 1.57 3.68 1.54
CA GLY A 50 1.85 4.52 0.36
C GLY A 50 2.05 3.70 -0.91
N PHE A 51 2.83 2.62 -0.84
CA PHE A 51 3.05 1.72 -1.97
C PHE A 51 1.72 1.10 -2.46
N ARG A 52 0.92 0.58 -1.53
CA ARG A 52 -0.38 -0.01 -1.85
C ARG A 52 -1.34 1.00 -2.49
N THR A 53 -1.46 2.18 -1.90
CA THR A 53 -2.35 3.24 -2.40
C THR A 53 -1.92 3.69 -3.79
N GLU A 54 -0.62 3.92 -4.00
CA GLU A 54 -0.11 4.37 -5.29
C GLU A 54 -0.27 3.30 -6.39
N LEU A 55 0.00 2.03 -6.06
CA LEU A 55 -0.19 0.91 -6.98
C LEU A 55 -1.66 0.77 -7.39
N ILE A 56 -2.57 0.81 -6.40
CA ILE A 56 -4.01 0.76 -6.65
C ILE A 56 -4.44 1.94 -7.52
N ASN A 57 -4.01 3.15 -7.21
CA ASN A 57 -4.36 4.35 -7.97
C ASN A 57 -3.91 4.26 -9.43
N LYS A 58 -2.72 3.72 -9.70
CA LYS A 58 -2.25 3.52 -11.07
C LYS A 58 -3.07 2.48 -11.84
N ILE A 59 -3.41 1.36 -11.20
CA ILE A 59 -4.24 0.32 -11.82
C ILE A 59 -5.65 0.85 -12.09
N VAL A 60 -6.24 1.51 -11.10
CA VAL A 60 -7.58 2.11 -11.19
C VAL A 60 -7.61 3.27 -12.20
N GLY A 61 -6.56 4.06 -12.29
CA GLY A 61 -6.46 5.16 -13.26
C GLY A 61 -6.40 4.72 -14.71
N PHE A 62 -5.96 3.48 -14.96
CA PHE A 62 -5.87 2.93 -16.32
C PHE A 62 -7.05 2.04 -16.68
N ASN A 63 -7.54 1.23 -15.77
CA ASN A 63 -8.62 0.28 -16.02
C ASN A 63 -9.99 0.86 -15.60
N SER A 64 -11.04 0.35 -16.22
CA SER A 64 -12.40 0.55 -15.71
C SER A 64 -12.53 -0.01 -14.30
N HIS A 65 -13.36 0.61 -13.48
CA HIS A 65 -13.54 0.18 -12.10
C HIS A 65 -14.41 -1.07 -12.01
N ILE A 66 -15.45 -1.15 -12.83
CA ILE A 66 -16.31 -2.33 -13.00
C ILE A 66 -16.52 -2.54 -14.49
N THR A 67 -16.43 -3.77 -14.93
CA THR A 67 -16.74 -4.18 -16.30
C THR A 67 -17.91 -5.13 -16.29
N VAL A 68 -18.88 -4.88 -17.15
CA VAL A 68 -20.00 -5.77 -17.43
C VAL A 68 -19.77 -6.40 -18.80
N LYS A 69 -19.77 -7.72 -18.86
CA LYS A 69 -19.60 -8.50 -20.08
C LYS A 69 -20.86 -9.31 -20.32
N SER A 70 -21.33 -9.34 -21.56
CA SER A 70 -22.45 -10.17 -21.96
C SER A 70 -22.10 -11.66 -21.92
N TYR A 71 -23.08 -12.50 -21.64
CA TYR A 71 -22.93 -13.95 -21.69
C TYR A 71 -23.30 -14.52 -23.10
N GLU A 72 -24.50 -14.23 -23.59
CA GLU A 72 -25.00 -14.74 -24.88
C GLU A 72 -25.61 -13.66 -25.76
N ASN A 73 -26.22 -12.65 -25.16
CA ASN A 73 -26.93 -11.58 -25.83
C ASN A 73 -26.27 -10.24 -25.63
N SER A 74 -26.55 -9.23 -26.46
CA SER A 74 -26.07 -7.87 -26.26
C SER A 74 -26.53 -7.32 -24.91
N ILE A 75 -25.67 -6.55 -24.26
CA ILE A 75 -26.00 -5.85 -23.01
C ILE A 75 -27.21 -4.94 -23.26
N ASN A 76 -28.22 -5.05 -22.43
CA ASN A 76 -29.37 -4.17 -22.53
C ASN A 76 -29.01 -2.76 -22.08
N LEU A 77 -28.88 -1.84 -23.02
CA LEU A 77 -28.51 -0.45 -22.79
C LEU A 77 -29.60 0.37 -22.06
N ASP A 78 -30.85 -0.08 -22.04
CA ASP A 78 -31.91 0.58 -21.28
C ASP A 78 -31.61 0.58 -19.76
N LYS A 79 -30.88 -0.43 -19.30
CA LYS A 79 -30.42 -0.53 -17.91
C LYS A 79 -29.49 0.64 -17.50
N LEU A 80 -28.86 1.35 -18.46
CA LEU A 80 -28.02 2.54 -18.20
C LEU A 80 -28.82 3.70 -17.62
N ASN A 81 -30.13 3.74 -17.82
CA ASN A 81 -31.01 4.76 -17.27
C ASN A 81 -31.33 4.59 -15.78
N ASN A 82 -30.85 3.51 -15.16
CA ASN A 82 -31.06 3.25 -13.74
C ASN A 82 -30.45 4.36 -12.87
N ASN A 83 -31.26 4.93 -11.98
CA ASN A 83 -30.84 6.03 -11.11
C ASN A 83 -29.70 5.65 -10.17
N ASN A 84 -29.69 4.42 -9.65
CA ASN A 84 -28.62 3.95 -8.77
C ASN A 84 -27.28 3.88 -9.49
N LEU A 85 -27.30 3.44 -10.77
CA LEU A 85 -26.12 3.41 -11.61
C LEU A 85 -25.56 4.81 -11.87
N LYS A 86 -26.42 5.79 -12.19
CA LYS A 86 -26.05 7.20 -12.40
C LYS A 86 -25.50 7.86 -11.14
N LEU A 87 -25.97 7.47 -9.96
CA LEU A 87 -25.47 8.00 -8.70
C LEU A 87 -24.04 7.58 -8.40
N ILE A 88 -23.67 6.32 -8.67
CA ILE A 88 -22.36 5.77 -8.37
C ILE A 88 -21.34 5.99 -9.49
N SER A 89 -21.78 6.08 -10.75
CA SER A 89 -20.90 6.21 -11.91
C SER A 89 -20.51 7.66 -12.19
N LYS A 90 -19.24 7.86 -12.58
CA LYS A 90 -18.69 9.09 -13.14
C LYS A 90 -18.86 9.09 -14.66
N GLN A 91 -18.60 7.94 -15.28
CA GLN A 91 -18.64 7.71 -16.71
C GLN A 91 -18.95 6.24 -16.98
N ILE A 92 -19.68 5.98 -18.06
CA ILE A 92 -19.97 4.64 -18.56
C ILE A 92 -19.67 4.65 -20.06
N ILE A 93 -18.86 3.72 -20.52
CA ILE A 93 -18.43 3.64 -21.93
C ILE A 93 -18.53 2.21 -22.44
N LEU A 94 -18.76 2.09 -23.74
CA LEU A 94 -18.67 0.82 -24.46
C LEU A 94 -17.22 0.62 -24.91
N SER A 95 -16.70 -0.56 -24.72
CA SER A 95 -15.36 -0.97 -25.13
C SER A 95 -15.34 -2.41 -25.60
N ASN A 96 -14.26 -2.78 -26.24
CA ASN A 96 -13.94 -4.15 -26.52
C ASN A 96 -12.43 -4.33 -26.49
N SER A 97 -11.93 -5.57 -26.44
CA SER A 97 -10.51 -5.86 -26.45
C SER A 97 -10.20 -7.17 -27.14
N GLY A 98 -9.06 -7.25 -27.81
CA GLY A 98 -8.59 -8.45 -28.47
C GLY A 98 -7.05 -8.52 -28.45
N GLU A 99 -6.52 -9.72 -28.56
CA GLU A 99 -5.08 -9.94 -28.64
C GLU A 99 -4.60 -9.82 -30.09
N ALA A 100 -3.53 -9.08 -30.30
CA ALA A 100 -2.91 -8.88 -31.60
C ALA A 100 -1.39 -9.00 -31.52
N ILE A 101 -0.77 -9.25 -32.65
CA ILE A 101 0.68 -9.26 -32.81
C ILE A 101 1.07 -8.01 -33.61
N VAL A 102 1.93 -7.19 -33.02
CA VAL A 102 2.59 -6.08 -33.74
C VAL A 102 3.71 -6.66 -34.57
N LEU A 103 3.73 -6.30 -35.85
CA LEU A 103 4.81 -6.61 -36.78
C LEU A 103 5.53 -5.33 -37.16
N LYS A 104 6.81 -5.23 -36.84
CA LYS A 104 7.67 -4.09 -37.24
C LYS A 104 9.05 -4.62 -37.61
N ASN A 105 9.42 -4.43 -38.88
CA ASN A 105 10.69 -4.98 -39.44
C ASN A 105 10.80 -6.49 -39.15
N ASN A 106 11.85 -6.90 -38.40
CA ASN A 106 12.10 -8.30 -38.03
C ASN A 106 11.64 -8.65 -36.59
N THR A 107 10.89 -7.77 -35.94
CA THR A 107 10.40 -7.98 -34.57
C THR A 107 8.88 -8.20 -34.57
N SER A 108 8.45 -9.17 -33.77
CA SER A 108 7.03 -9.40 -33.48
C SER A 108 6.78 -9.36 -31.99
N LYS A 109 5.66 -8.78 -31.57
CA LYS A 109 5.30 -8.65 -30.17
C LYS A 109 3.80 -8.77 -29.98
N GLY A 110 3.40 -9.62 -29.03
CA GLY A 110 2.00 -9.72 -28.61
C GLY A 110 1.57 -8.48 -27.81
N ILE A 111 0.41 -7.93 -28.14
CA ILE A 111 -0.21 -6.82 -27.41
C ILE A 111 -1.71 -7.05 -27.29
N ILE A 112 -2.31 -6.34 -26.33
CA ILE A 112 -3.78 -6.25 -26.18
C ILE A 112 -4.22 -4.94 -26.83
N LEU A 113 -5.10 -5.03 -27.81
CA LEU A 113 -5.79 -3.88 -28.38
C LEU A 113 -7.06 -3.60 -27.56
N ARG A 114 -7.25 -2.34 -27.17
CA ARG A 114 -8.51 -1.88 -26.57
C ARG A 114 -9.18 -0.87 -27.50
N GLY A 115 -10.45 -1.10 -27.76
CA GLY A 115 -11.28 -0.25 -28.64
C GLY A 115 -12.16 0.69 -27.83
N TYR A 116 -12.16 1.97 -28.19
CA TYR A 116 -13.01 2.99 -27.62
C TYR A 116 -13.67 3.84 -28.73
N LEU A 117 -14.89 4.32 -28.48
CA LEU A 117 -15.50 5.29 -29.37
C LEU A 117 -14.71 6.60 -29.32
N GLY A 118 -14.66 7.32 -30.44
CA GLY A 118 -13.85 8.53 -30.54
C GLY A 118 -14.22 9.61 -29.51
N SER A 119 -15.51 9.73 -29.19
CA SER A 119 -16.01 10.63 -28.14
C SER A 119 -15.56 10.26 -26.73
N ASP A 120 -15.42 8.96 -26.47
CA ASP A 120 -15.10 8.45 -25.15
C ASP A 120 -13.59 8.42 -24.89
N PHE A 121 -12.80 8.25 -25.96
CA PHE A 121 -11.34 8.26 -25.90
C PHE A 121 -10.79 9.51 -25.21
N SER A 122 -11.24 10.69 -25.59
CA SER A 122 -10.77 11.96 -25.01
C SER A 122 -11.11 12.11 -23.52
N ASN A 123 -12.09 11.35 -23.03
CA ASN A 123 -12.56 11.38 -21.65
C ASN A 123 -11.79 10.42 -20.72
N LEU A 124 -11.01 9.49 -21.26
CA LEU A 124 -10.18 8.59 -20.47
C LEU A 124 -9.15 9.39 -19.65
N GLU A 125 -8.96 9.00 -18.40
CA GLU A 125 -8.01 9.69 -17.49
C GLU A 125 -6.56 9.64 -18.03
N ILE A 126 -6.19 8.53 -18.66
CA ILE A 126 -4.87 8.37 -19.26
C ILE A 126 -4.58 9.40 -20.35
N ILE A 127 -5.59 9.79 -21.12
CA ILE A 127 -5.46 10.77 -22.19
C ILE A 127 -5.33 12.20 -21.62
N LYS A 128 -5.92 12.45 -20.45
CA LYS A 128 -5.82 13.73 -19.75
C LYS A 128 -4.48 13.92 -19.04
N ASN A 129 -3.68 12.87 -18.94
CA ASN A 129 -2.37 12.93 -18.29
C ASN A 129 -1.42 13.91 -18.99
N LYS A 130 -0.57 14.60 -18.21
CA LYS A 130 0.43 15.56 -18.74
C LYS A 130 1.47 14.89 -19.66
N ASN A 131 1.76 13.62 -19.42
CA ASN A 131 2.75 12.86 -20.18
C ASN A 131 2.22 12.26 -21.50
N PHE A 132 0.95 12.51 -21.84
CA PHE A 132 0.38 12.10 -23.12
C PHE A 132 0.91 12.99 -24.26
N LYS A 133 1.36 12.34 -25.33
CA LYS A 133 1.90 13.02 -26.52
C LYS A 133 1.02 12.71 -27.74
N GLY A 134 0.74 13.72 -28.58
CA GLY A 134 -0.02 13.56 -29.82
C GLY A 134 -1.48 13.96 -29.72
N ASN A 135 -2.32 13.38 -30.59
CA ASN A 135 -3.73 13.75 -30.72
C ASN A 135 -4.57 13.19 -29.59
N ARG A 136 -5.27 14.07 -28.86
CA ARG A 136 -6.16 13.74 -27.72
C ARG A 136 -7.63 13.65 -28.11
N LEU A 137 -8.01 14.09 -29.29
CA LEU A 137 -9.41 14.35 -29.58
C LEU A 137 -10.13 13.12 -30.13
N GLN A 138 -9.49 12.40 -31.06
CA GLN A 138 -10.13 11.26 -31.72
C GLN A 138 -9.15 10.18 -32.15
N LEU A 139 -9.61 8.93 -32.07
CA LEU A 139 -9.01 7.81 -32.77
C LEU A 139 -9.79 7.58 -34.09
N ASN A 140 -9.16 7.86 -35.21
CA ASN A 140 -9.69 7.56 -36.53
C ASN A 140 -9.56 6.05 -36.84
N LYS A 141 -10.24 5.58 -37.94
CA LYS A 141 -10.25 4.15 -38.31
C LYS A 141 -8.87 3.51 -38.51
N ASN A 142 -7.85 4.31 -38.90
CA ASN A 142 -6.48 3.82 -39.12
C ASN A 142 -5.48 4.39 -38.11
N SER A 143 -5.96 4.96 -37.01
CA SER A 143 -5.13 5.55 -35.96
C SER A 143 -4.93 4.55 -34.80
N ILE A 144 -3.73 4.56 -34.23
CA ILE A 144 -3.43 3.81 -33.01
C ILE A 144 -2.71 4.72 -32.00
N SER A 145 -3.10 4.58 -30.73
CA SER A 145 -2.38 5.15 -29.60
C SER A 145 -1.61 4.03 -28.90
N ILE A 146 -0.31 4.17 -28.73
CA ILE A 146 0.56 3.16 -28.14
C ILE A 146 1.12 3.62 -26.80
N GLY A 147 1.46 2.68 -25.93
CA GLY A 147 2.12 3.01 -24.68
C GLY A 147 3.58 3.41 -24.87
N ASN A 148 4.10 4.20 -23.94
CA ASN A 148 5.45 4.75 -24.00
C ASN A 148 6.53 3.68 -24.10
N GLU A 149 6.41 2.59 -23.30
CA GLU A 149 7.37 1.47 -23.32
C GLU A 149 7.33 0.69 -24.64
N LEU A 150 6.12 0.54 -25.24
CA LEU A 150 5.99 -0.08 -26.56
C LEU A 150 6.64 0.79 -27.65
N SER A 151 6.47 2.12 -27.55
CA SER A 151 7.14 3.08 -28.42
C SER A 151 8.67 2.93 -28.35
N PHE A 152 9.25 2.83 -27.17
CA PHE A 152 10.69 2.62 -27.00
C PHE A 152 11.15 1.26 -27.49
N SER A 153 10.48 0.18 -27.11
CA SER A 153 10.90 -1.19 -27.45
C SER A 153 10.92 -1.48 -28.96
N LEU A 154 10.01 -0.84 -29.71
CA LEU A 154 9.88 -0.99 -31.17
C LEU A 154 10.43 0.21 -31.95
N ASN A 155 11.03 1.20 -31.26
CA ASN A 155 11.53 2.46 -31.83
C ASN A 155 10.49 3.14 -32.74
N LEU A 156 9.26 3.30 -32.19
CA LEU A 156 8.13 3.91 -32.88
C LEU A 156 7.95 5.36 -32.45
N LYS A 157 7.65 6.22 -33.42
CA LYS A 157 7.34 7.64 -33.20
C LYS A 157 5.95 7.96 -33.72
N ILE A 158 5.41 9.10 -33.31
CA ILE A 158 4.16 9.63 -33.86
C ILE A 158 4.37 9.90 -35.37
N GLY A 159 3.47 9.35 -36.18
CA GLY A 159 3.53 9.37 -37.62
C GLY A 159 4.05 8.08 -38.27
N ASP A 160 4.64 7.17 -37.49
CA ASP A 160 5.09 5.89 -38.03
C ASP A 160 3.94 4.93 -38.25
N ASP A 161 4.09 4.05 -39.25
CA ASP A 161 3.15 2.97 -39.51
C ASP A 161 3.58 1.67 -38.86
N ILE A 162 2.60 0.95 -38.32
CA ILE A 162 2.76 -0.39 -37.74
C ILE A 162 1.70 -1.32 -38.31
N THR A 163 2.08 -2.57 -38.54
CA THR A 163 1.14 -3.60 -38.98
C THR A 163 0.75 -4.47 -37.80
N LEU A 164 -0.53 -4.65 -37.60
CA LEU A 164 -1.11 -5.54 -36.62
C LEU A 164 -1.63 -6.82 -37.32
N MET A 165 -1.44 -7.92 -36.66
CA MET A 165 -1.93 -9.22 -37.10
C MET A 165 -2.86 -9.82 -36.03
N SER A 166 -4.06 -10.21 -36.42
CA SER A 166 -4.98 -10.96 -35.56
C SER A 166 -4.61 -12.44 -35.58
N PRO A 167 -4.48 -13.07 -34.40
CA PRO A 167 -4.27 -14.54 -34.34
C PRO A 167 -5.49 -15.34 -34.81
N SER A 168 -6.70 -14.80 -34.64
CA SER A 168 -7.92 -15.35 -35.22
C SER A 168 -8.03 -14.90 -36.67
N GLY A 169 -7.67 -15.78 -37.58
CA GLY A 169 -7.68 -15.49 -39.01
C GLY A 169 -9.05 -15.67 -39.66
N VAL A 170 -9.15 -15.24 -40.91
CA VAL A 170 -10.30 -15.54 -41.77
C VAL A 170 -10.15 -16.96 -42.29
N GLU A 171 -11.20 -17.78 -42.13
CA GLU A 171 -11.25 -19.13 -42.73
C GLU A 171 -11.26 -19.01 -44.27
N THR A 172 -10.22 -19.53 -44.89
CA THR A 172 -10.09 -19.59 -46.35
C THR A 172 -10.02 -21.05 -46.82
N ILE A 173 -10.22 -21.27 -48.12
CA ILE A 173 -10.14 -22.59 -48.74
C ILE A 173 -8.77 -23.26 -48.49
N ILE A 174 -7.76 -22.49 -48.19
CA ILE A 174 -6.36 -22.96 -47.96
C ILE A 174 -6.03 -23.06 -46.45
N GLY A 175 -6.96 -22.72 -45.56
CA GLY A 175 -6.81 -22.69 -44.09
C GLY A 175 -7.00 -21.28 -43.50
N ASN A 176 -6.78 -21.17 -42.21
CA ASN A 176 -6.93 -19.88 -41.50
C ASN A 176 -5.78 -18.92 -41.87
N MET A 177 -6.13 -17.83 -42.54
CA MET A 177 -5.16 -16.76 -42.84
C MET A 177 -5.32 -15.62 -41.83
N PRO A 178 -4.24 -15.24 -41.10
CA PRO A 178 -4.30 -14.15 -40.12
C PRO A 178 -4.64 -12.83 -40.80
N LYS A 179 -5.62 -12.11 -40.26
CA LYS A 179 -6.02 -10.78 -40.74
C LYS A 179 -4.95 -9.75 -40.36
N GLN A 180 -4.52 -8.98 -41.32
CA GLN A 180 -3.50 -7.95 -41.11
C GLN A 180 -4.06 -6.58 -41.47
N LYS A 181 -3.72 -5.57 -40.65
CA LYS A 181 -4.08 -4.18 -40.92
C LYS A 181 -2.97 -3.24 -40.45
N THR A 182 -2.67 -2.22 -41.26
CA THR A 182 -1.69 -1.21 -40.93
C THR A 182 -2.38 0.00 -40.29
N PHE A 183 -1.77 0.50 -39.22
CA PHE A 183 -2.21 1.66 -38.47
C PHE A 183 -1.08 2.68 -38.35
N THR A 184 -1.43 3.96 -38.32
CA THR A 184 -0.50 5.06 -38.09
C THR A 184 -0.52 5.44 -36.62
N VAL A 185 0.63 5.52 -35.97
CA VAL A 185 0.78 5.97 -34.58
C VAL A 185 0.45 7.46 -34.49
N THR A 186 -0.69 7.80 -33.88
CA THR A 186 -1.14 9.18 -33.72
C THR A 186 -0.89 9.77 -32.35
N SER A 187 -0.63 8.92 -31.36
CA SER A 187 -0.36 9.35 -30.00
C SER A 187 0.37 8.29 -29.18
N ILE A 188 1.05 8.76 -28.13
CA ILE A 188 1.78 7.92 -27.17
C ILE A 188 1.28 8.29 -25.79
N PHE A 189 0.76 7.29 -25.06
CA PHE A 189 0.32 7.46 -23.68
C PHE A 189 1.34 6.91 -22.67
N ASN A 190 1.22 7.36 -21.43
CA ASN A 190 2.00 6.85 -20.32
C ASN A 190 1.07 6.62 -19.13
N SER A 191 0.81 5.35 -18.80
CA SER A 191 -0.02 4.95 -17.67
C SER A 191 0.73 5.03 -16.33
N GLY A 192 2.07 5.08 -16.40
CA GLY A 192 2.96 4.95 -15.25
C GLY A 192 3.10 3.51 -14.76
N LEU A 193 2.61 2.52 -15.52
CA LEU A 193 2.82 1.09 -15.33
C LEU A 193 3.49 0.55 -16.59
N ALA A 194 4.78 0.21 -16.48
CA ALA A 194 5.58 -0.22 -17.62
C ALA A 194 4.96 -1.43 -18.34
N ASP A 195 4.34 -2.35 -17.60
CA ASP A 195 3.70 -3.52 -18.18
C ASP A 195 2.48 -3.15 -19.07
N PHE A 196 1.66 -2.19 -18.63
CA PHE A 196 0.54 -1.70 -19.44
C PHE A 196 1.04 -0.91 -20.66
N ASP A 197 2.01 -0.03 -20.44
CA ASP A 197 2.60 0.78 -21.51
C ASP A 197 3.33 -0.06 -22.54
N ASN A 198 3.76 -1.26 -22.18
CA ASN A 198 4.47 -2.18 -23.06
C ASN A 198 3.53 -3.13 -23.84
N ASN A 199 2.38 -3.46 -23.28
CA ASN A 199 1.54 -4.53 -23.78
C ASN A 199 0.16 -4.06 -24.27
N ILE A 200 -0.21 -2.79 -24.13
CA ILE A 200 -1.55 -2.29 -24.49
C ILE A 200 -1.42 -1.19 -25.55
N ALA A 201 -2.36 -1.22 -26.51
CA ALA A 201 -2.56 -0.14 -27.46
C ALA A 201 -4.06 0.15 -27.62
N LEU A 202 -4.40 1.39 -27.97
CA LEU A 202 -5.78 1.87 -28.07
C LEU A 202 -6.11 2.19 -29.53
N ILE A 203 -7.26 1.70 -30.00
CA ILE A 203 -7.77 1.97 -31.34
C ILE A 203 -9.26 2.32 -31.30
N ASN A 204 -9.79 2.74 -32.42
CA ASN A 204 -11.24 2.99 -32.56
C ASN A 204 -12.03 1.69 -32.40
N LEU A 205 -13.14 1.72 -31.63
CA LEU A 205 -13.95 0.55 -31.27
C LEU A 205 -14.51 -0.17 -32.49
N ASP A 206 -15.10 0.56 -33.43
CA ASP A 206 -15.67 -0.06 -34.62
C ASP A 206 -14.57 -0.70 -35.50
N THR A 207 -13.37 -0.11 -35.51
CA THR A 207 -12.22 -0.68 -36.21
C THR A 207 -11.69 -1.94 -35.50
N LEU A 208 -11.76 -1.99 -34.18
CA LEU A 208 -11.39 -3.19 -33.42
C LEU A 208 -12.36 -4.32 -33.70
N ASP A 209 -13.67 -4.04 -33.67
CA ASP A 209 -14.69 -5.03 -33.97
C ASP A 209 -14.55 -5.58 -35.40
N ASP A 210 -14.33 -4.70 -36.39
CA ASP A 210 -14.05 -5.10 -37.78
C ASP A 210 -12.77 -5.95 -37.91
N PHE A 211 -11.75 -5.66 -37.09
CA PHE A 211 -10.46 -6.34 -37.14
C PHE A 211 -10.51 -7.77 -36.57
N PHE A 212 -11.31 -7.99 -35.53
CA PHE A 212 -11.46 -9.27 -34.86
C PHE A 212 -12.75 -10.00 -35.23
N ASP A 213 -13.58 -9.45 -36.12
CA ASP A 213 -14.90 -9.94 -36.51
C ASP A 213 -15.84 -10.10 -35.29
N PHE A 214 -15.77 -9.14 -34.36
CA PHE A 214 -16.66 -9.04 -33.21
C PHE A 214 -18.00 -8.43 -33.60
N GLU A 215 -19.07 -8.91 -32.96
CA GLU A 215 -20.40 -8.34 -33.08
C GLU A 215 -20.67 -7.34 -31.95
N PHE A 216 -21.73 -6.55 -32.07
CA PHE A 216 -22.14 -5.59 -31.02
C PHE A 216 -22.39 -6.29 -29.67
N LYS A 217 -22.82 -7.54 -29.65
CA LYS A 217 -23.02 -8.35 -28.44
C LYS A 217 -21.74 -8.63 -27.67
N ASP A 218 -20.59 -8.63 -28.35
CA ASP A 218 -19.28 -8.92 -27.75
C ASP A 218 -18.68 -7.70 -27.01
N ARG A 219 -19.32 -6.52 -27.18
CA ARG A 219 -18.86 -5.28 -26.51
C ARG A 219 -19.10 -5.37 -25.02
N ASN A 220 -18.15 -4.84 -24.25
CA ASN A 220 -18.20 -4.71 -22.82
C ASN A 220 -18.70 -3.33 -22.41
N LEU A 221 -19.29 -3.23 -21.22
CA LEU A 221 -19.63 -1.97 -20.61
C LEU A 221 -18.64 -1.65 -19.49
N GLU A 222 -17.86 -0.62 -19.67
CA GLU A 222 -16.89 -0.14 -18.66
C GLU A 222 -17.52 0.96 -17.82
N ILE A 223 -17.53 0.78 -16.50
CA ILE A 223 -18.11 1.70 -15.52
C ILE A 223 -17.00 2.31 -14.70
N TYR A 224 -16.82 3.61 -14.80
CA TYR A 224 -15.91 4.40 -13.99
C TYR A 224 -16.70 5.01 -12.83
N LEU A 225 -16.34 4.67 -11.60
CA LEU A 225 -17.03 5.07 -10.39
C LEU A 225 -16.55 6.42 -9.89
N LYS A 226 -17.40 7.15 -9.17
CA LYS A 226 -17.03 8.39 -8.48
C LYS A 226 -16.07 8.15 -7.32
N ASN A 227 -16.23 7.02 -6.62
CA ASN A 227 -15.34 6.60 -5.53
C ASN A 227 -14.87 5.15 -5.74
N PRO A 228 -13.69 4.93 -6.30
CA PRO A 228 -13.18 3.59 -6.60
C PRO A 228 -12.64 2.81 -5.39
N ASN A 229 -12.45 3.48 -4.24
CA ASN A 229 -11.80 2.87 -3.07
C ASN A 229 -12.69 1.84 -2.35
N ASN A 230 -14.01 1.90 -2.51
CA ASN A 230 -14.96 0.99 -1.90
C ASN A 230 -15.74 0.25 -2.98
N ILE A 231 -15.08 -0.68 -3.66
CA ILE A 231 -15.60 -1.29 -4.89
C ILE A 231 -16.68 -2.35 -4.65
N GLU A 232 -16.57 -3.15 -3.58
CA GLU A 232 -17.47 -4.30 -3.34
C GLU A 232 -18.95 -3.92 -3.24
N PRO A 233 -19.38 -2.93 -2.41
CA PRO A 233 -20.77 -2.52 -2.35
C PRO A 233 -21.29 -1.95 -3.68
N GLN A 234 -20.41 -1.30 -4.45
CA GLN A 234 -20.79 -0.72 -5.74
C GLN A 234 -20.93 -1.81 -6.81
N LYS A 235 -20.05 -2.82 -6.79
CA LYS A 235 -20.15 -4.02 -7.62
C LYS A 235 -21.48 -4.76 -7.37
N GLU A 236 -21.88 -4.93 -6.11
CA GLU A 236 -23.17 -5.55 -5.78
C GLU A 236 -24.37 -4.77 -6.36
N ILE A 237 -24.31 -3.44 -6.36
CA ILE A 237 -25.35 -2.61 -6.98
C ILE A 237 -25.40 -2.87 -8.48
N VAL A 238 -24.24 -2.87 -9.16
CA VAL A 238 -24.17 -3.15 -10.59
C VAL A 238 -24.65 -4.56 -10.91
N GLN A 239 -24.25 -5.55 -10.10
CA GLN A 239 -24.66 -6.95 -10.28
C GLN A 239 -26.17 -7.15 -10.10
N LYS A 240 -26.82 -6.38 -9.24
CA LYS A 240 -28.30 -6.39 -9.10
C LYS A 240 -29.01 -5.80 -10.32
N ILE A 241 -28.39 -4.86 -11.02
CA ILE A 241 -28.92 -4.25 -12.24
C ILE A 241 -28.70 -5.17 -13.45
N PHE A 242 -27.51 -5.75 -13.53
CA PHE A 242 -27.03 -6.60 -14.63
C PHE A 242 -26.97 -8.08 -14.18
N LYS A 243 -28.14 -8.67 -13.86
CA LYS A 243 -28.23 -10.02 -13.27
C LYS A 243 -27.82 -11.16 -14.20
N ASP A 244 -28.04 -10.95 -15.50
CA ASP A 244 -27.82 -11.98 -16.53
C ASP A 244 -26.46 -11.81 -17.23
N GLU A 245 -25.66 -10.83 -16.77
CA GLU A 245 -24.36 -10.51 -17.32
C GLU A 245 -23.24 -10.77 -16.30
N PHE A 246 -22.03 -10.98 -16.79
CA PHE A 246 -20.85 -11.06 -15.93
C PHE A 246 -20.43 -9.68 -15.47
N VAL A 247 -20.38 -9.48 -14.16
CA VAL A 247 -19.93 -8.25 -13.53
C VAL A 247 -18.65 -8.52 -12.73
N TYR A 248 -17.56 -7.94 -13.17
CA TYR A 248 -16.29 -8.05 -12.46
C TYR A 248 -15.64 -6.68 -12.28
N SER A 249 -14.92 -6.56 -11.19
CA SER A 249 -14.19 -5.35 -10.83
C SER A 249 -12.73 -5.43 -11.29
N TRP A 250 -12.04 -4.30 -11.32
CA TRP A 250 -10.59 -4.26 -11.51
C TRP A 250 -9.84 -5.13 -10.47
N ALA A 251 -10.39 -5.29 -9.26
CA ALA A 251 -9.84 -6.15 -8.23
C ALA A 251 -9.94 -7.65 -8.59
N ASP A 252 -11.05 -8.07 -9.18
CA ASP A 252 -11.23 -9.44 -9.66
C ASP A 252 -10.28 -9.77 -10.81
N MET A 253 -10.11 -8.83 -11.73
CA MET A 253 -9.18 -8.96 -12.87
C MET A 253 -7.71 -9.07 -12.42
N ASN A 254 -7.37 -8.42 -11.30
CA ASN A 254 -6.03 -8.44 -10.72
C ASN A 254 -5.97 -9.29 -9.44
N SER A 255 -6.72 -10.40 -9.38
CA SER A 255 -6.86 -11.25 -8.19
C SER A 255 -5.53 -11.76 -7.64
N SER A 256 -4.55 -12.05 -8.50
CA SER A 256 -3.20 -12.46 -8.10
C SER A 256 -2.48 -11.35 -7.32
N LEU A 257 -2.57 -10.10 -7.80
CA LEU A 257 -2.00 -8.95 -7.12
C LEU A 257 -2.68 -8.71 -5.77
N PHE A 258 -4.02 -8.78 -5.73
CA PHE A 258 -4.76 -8.64 -4.48
C PHE A 258 -4.44 -9.74 -3.47
N SER A 259 -4.28 -10.96 -3.94
CA SER A 259 -3.84 -12.08 -3.10
C SER A 259 -2.44 -11.84 -2.55
N ALA A 260 -1.51 -11.33 -3.37
CA ALA A 260 -0.17 -10.95 -2.92
C ALA A 260 -0.21 -9.83 -1.86
N LEU A 261 -1.01 -8.78 -2.07
CA LEU A 261 -1.20 -7.69 -1.09
C LEU A 261 -1.85 -8.19 0.21
N LYS A 262 -2.72 -9.20 0.15
CA LYS A 262 -3.31 -9.84 1.33
C LYS A 262 -2.28 -10.65 2.11
N VAL A 263 -1.45 -11.43 1.42
CA VAL A 263 -0.35 -12.19 2.03
C VAL A 263 0.66 -11.23 2.67
N GLU A 264 1.06 -10.19 1.96
CA GLU A 264 1.94 -9.14 2.47
C GLU A 264 1.39 -8.53 3.77
N ARG A 265 0.10 -8.17 3.81
CA ARG A 265 -0.56 -7.66 5.03
C ARG A 265 -0.44 -8.63 6.22
N ASN A 266 -0.60 -9.93 5.98
CA ASN A 266 -0.46 -10.95 7.00
C ASN A 266 0.99 -11.07 7.49
N VAL A 267 1.97 -11.03 6.58
CA VAL A 267 3.40 -11.02 6.91
C VAL A 267 3.75 -9.78 7.73
N MET A 268 3.24 -8.61 7.35
CA MET A 268 3.44 -7.37 8.11
C MET A 268 2.87 -7.47 9.53
N PHE A 269 1.70 -8.10 9.70
CA PHE A 269 1.14 -8.35 11.02
C PHE A 269 2.04 -9.26 11.88
N ILE A 270 2.65 -10.28 11.30
CA ILE A 270 3.62 -11.15 12.00
C ILE A 270 4.86 -10.36 12.41
N ILE A 271 5.43 -9.56 11.50
CA ILE A 271 6.59 -8.71 11.79
C ILE A 271 6.27 -7.72 12.91
N LEU A 272 5.11 -7.06 12.84
CA LEU A 272 4.61 -6.16 13.87
C LEU A 272 4.53 -6.87 15.23
N SER A 273 3.97 -8.07 15.27
CA SER A 273 3.88 -8.88 16.50
C SER A 273 5.27 -9.21 17.07
N LEU A 274 6.24 -9.53 16.21
CA LEU A 274 7.61 -9.83 16.62
C LEU A 274 8.31 -8.59 17.22
N ILE A 275 8.18 -7.44 16.60
CA ILE A 275 8.77 -6.18 17.11
C ILE A 275 8.16 -5.82 18.47
N ILE A 276 6.85 -6.02 18.63
CA ILE A 276 6.15 -5.85 19.91
C ILE A 276 6.70 -6.75 21.00
N ILE A 277 6.97 -8.03 20.69
CA ILE A 277 7.56 -8.99 21.62
C ILE A 277 8.97 -8.51 22.03
N VAL A 278 9.79 -8.06 21.08
CA VAL A 278 11.13 -7.51 21.38
C VAL A 278 11.03 -6.29 22.30
N ALA A 279 10.11 -5.37 22.02
CA ALA A 279 9.86 -4.22 22.89
C ALA A 279 9.44 -4.65 24.31
N ALA A 280 8.59 -5.67 24.45
CA ALA A 280 8.18 -6.24 25.72
C ALA A 280 9.40 -6.78 26.53
N PHE A 281 10.29 -7.53 25.88
CA PHE A 281 11.51 -8.01 26.52
C PHE A 281 12.43 -6.87 26.96
N ASN A 282 12.56 -5.81 26.19
CA ASN A 282 13.35 -4.64 26.56
C ASN A 282 12.78 -3.95 27.82
N ILE A 283 11.45 -3.86 27.95
CA ILE A 283 10.78 -3.32 29.14
C ILE A 283 11.03 -4.21 30.36
N ILE A 284 10.83 -5.53 30.24
CA ILE A 284 11.05 -6.49 31.33
C ILE A 284 12.51 -6.39 31.84
N SER A 285 13.46 -6.44 30.92
CA SER A 285 14.89 -6.39 31.23
C SER A 285 15.26 -5.08 31.91
N GLY A 286 14.86 -3.94 31.33
CA GLY A 286 15.15 -2.63 31.87
C GLY A 286 14.57 -2.41 33.27
N LEU A 287 13.29 -2.74 33.47
CA LEU A 287 12.65 -2.63 34.78
C LEU A 287 13.21 -3.63 35.80
N THR A 288 13.55 -4.87 35.40
CA THR A 288 14.14 -5.86 36.29
C THR A 288 15.51 -5.41 36.81
N ILE A 289 16.33 -4.84 35.93
CA ILE A 289 17.64 -4.30 36.31
C ILE A 289 17.47 -3.05 37.19
N LEU A 290 16.52 -2.17 36.88
CA LEU A 290 16.19 -1.02 37.72
C LEU A 290 15.79 -1.46 39.12
N VAL A 291 14.92 -2.49 39.27
CA VAL A 291 14.54 -3.07 40.54
C VAL A 291 15.74 -3.62 41.30
N LYS A 292 16.64 -4.36 40.62
CA LYS A 292 17.86 -4.91 41.22
C LYS A 292 18.76 -3.79 41.76
N ASN A 293 18.92 -2.72 41.02
CA ASN A 293 19.79 -1.62 41.44
C ASN A 293 19.18 -0.73 42.53
N LYS A 294 17.84 -0.69 42.64
CA LYS A 294 17.12 0.02 43.71
C LYS A 294 16.75 -0.88 44.87
N THR A 295 17.38 -2.08 45.00
CA THR A 295 17.08 -3.07 46.05
C THR A 295 17.26 -2.49 47.46
N ARG A 296 18.31 -1.69 47.70
CA ARG A 296 18.58 -1.01 48.98
C ARG A 296 17.51 0.05 49.30
N ASP A 297 17.16 0.89 48.30
CA ASP A 297 16.13 1.91 48.48
C ASP A 297 14.75 1.25 48.79
N ILE A 298 14.43 0.13 48.12
CA ILE A 298 13.24 -0.67 48.38
C ILE A 298 13.25 -1.24 49.78
N ALA A 299 14.39 -1.77 50.26
CA ALA A 299 14.52 -2.33 51.60
C ALA A 299 14.32 -1.25 52.67
N ILE A 300 14.91 -0.07 52.51
CA ILE A 300 14.70 1.07 53.41
C ILE A 300 13.22 1.48 53.44
N LEU A 301 12.57 1.61 52.27
CA LEU A 301 11.13 1.94 52.21
C LEU A 301 10.26 0.91 52.97
N LYS A 302 10.57 -0.39 52.82
CA LYS A 302 9.89 -1.45 53.56
C LYS A 302 10.13 -1.40 55.09
N SER A 303 11.36 -1.09 55.52
CA SER A 303 11.71 -0.96 56.90
C SER A 303 10.99 0.21 57.61
N ILE A 304 10.67 1.25 56.89
CA ILE A 304 9.87 2.40 57.37
C ILE A 304 8.33 2.10 57.31
N GLY A 305 7.92 0.92 56.86
CA GLY A 305 6.53 0.51 56.83
C GLY A 305 5.75 0.73 55.54
N VAL A 306 6.42 1.03 54.42
CA VAL A 306 5.76 1.14 53.12
C VAL A 306 5.20 -0.21 52.68
N LEU A 307 3.91 -0.27 52.36
CA LEU A 307 3.21 -1.48 51.96
C LEU A 307 3.71 -2.05 50.64
N ASN A 308 3.75 -3.37 50.52
CA ASN A 308 4.11 -4.05 49.25
C ASN A 308 3.28 -3.57 48.06
N LYS A 309 1.98 -3.26 48.25
CA LYS A 309 1.09 -2.72 47.20
C LYS A 309 1.58 -1.36 46.68
N SER A 310 2.14 -0.52 47.56
CA SER A 310 2.69 0.78 47.15
C SER A 310 3.96 0.63 46.31
N ILE A 311 4.82 -0.36 46.68
CA ILE A 311 6.02 -0.68 45.90
C ILE A 311 5.65 -1.16 44.48
N VAL A 312 4.66 -2.06 44.40
CA VAL A 312 4.14 -2.48 43.05
C VAL A 312 3.68 -1.30 42.25
N LYS A 313 2.90 -0.37 42.82
CA LYS A 313 2.42 0.82 42.15
C LYS A 313 3.55 1.73 41.69
N ILE A 314 4.57 1.95 42.49
CA ILE A 314 5.73 2.79 42.14
C ILE A 314 6.44 2.23 40.91
N PHE A 315 6.84 0.96 40.93
CA PHE A 315 7.57 0.34 39.81
C PHE A 315 6.70 0.17 38.56
N PHE A 316 5.42 -0.11 38.75
CA PHE A 316 4.45 -0.12 37.64
C PHE A 316 4.35 1.26 36.96
N LEU A 317 4.23 2.33 37.76
CA LEU A 317 4.19 3.70 37.25
C LEU A 317 5.47 4.08 36.50
N ILE A 318 6.64 3.67 37.02
CA ILE A 318 7.92 3.89 36.33
C ILE A 318 7.87 3.27 34.94
N GLY A 319 7.45 2.01 34.84
CA GLY A 319 7.32 1.32 33.56
C GLY A 319 6.36 2.02 32.58
N VAL A 320 5.20 2.42 33.08
CA VAL A 320 4.19 3.14 32.26
C VAL A 320 4.73 4.50 31.79
N ILE A 321 5.45 5.25 32.64
CA ILE A 321 6.03 6.55 32.26
C ILE A 321 7.11 6.36 31.20
N ILE A 322 8.03 5.40 31.39
CA ILE A 322 9.09 5.12 30.41
C ILE A 322 8.47 4.70 29.07
N GLY A 323 7.52 3.76 29.10
CA GLY A 323 6.92 3.26 27.87
C GLY A 323 6.06 4.28 27.12
N THR A 324 5.27 5.08 27.84
CA THR A 324 4.46 6.14 27.20
C THR A 324 5.35 7.25 26.62
N SER A 325 6.37 7.70 27.36
CA SER A 325 7.31 8.70 26.84
C SER A 325 8.11 8.17 25.64
N ALA A 326 8.54 6.90 25.69
CA ALA A 326 9.22 6.26 24.57
C ALA A 326 8.32 6.11 23.34
N THR A 327 7.03 5.76 23.56
CA THR A 327 6.05 5.67 22.46
C THR A 327 5.83 7.05 21.81
N ILE A 328 5.65 8.11 22.59
CA ILE A 328 5.49 9.48 22.06
C ILE A 328 6.73 9.90 21.25
N PHE A 329 7.92 9.65 21.78
CA PHE A 329 9.16 9.96 21.07
C PHE A 329 9.35 9.09 19.82
N GLY A 330 8.95 7.81 19.88
CA GLY A 330 8.92 6.89 18.74
C GLY A 330 7.99 7.35 17.63
N ILE A 331 6.80 7.89 18.00
CA ILE A 331 5.87 8.47 17.01
C ILE A 331 6.53 9.68 16.34
N PHE A 332 7.12 10.57 17.11
CA PHE A 332 7.80 11.75 16.57
C PHE A 332 8.91 11.36 15.59
N LEU A 333 9.78 10.43 15.97
CA LEU A 333 10.83 9.92 15.10
C LEU A 333 10.25 9.22 13.86
N GLY A 334 9.29 8.32 14.04
CA GLY A 334 8.69 7.53 12.95
C GLY A 334 8.02 8.41 11.90
N VAL A 335 7.24 9.40 12.33
CA VAL A 335 6.61 10.38 11.43
C VAL A 335 7.65 11.21 10.69
N THR A 336 8.66 11.71 11.41
CA THR A 336 9.73 12.51 10.80
C THR A 336 10.49 11.68 9.75
N PHE A 337 10.89 10.46 10.07
CA PHE A 337 11.56 9.59 9.11
C PHE A 337 10.66 9.23 7.90
N SER A 338 9.37 9.00 8.12
CA SER A 338 8.42 8.73 7.03
C SER A 338 8.30 9.90 6.05
N LEU A 339 8.32 11.15 6.55
CA LEU A 339 8.29 12.34 5.69
C LEU A 339 9.56 12.50 4.83
N TYR A 340 10.70 12.07 5.34
CA TYR A 340 12.00 12.23 4.67
C TYR A 340 12.54 10.93 4.06
N VAL A 341 11.76 9.85 4.01
CA VAL A 341 12.25 8.55 3.55
C VAL A 341 12.73 8.59 2.09
N GLU A 342 12.07 9.36 1.23
CA GLU A 342 12.49 9.50 -0.16
C GLU A 342 13.83 10.24 -0.28
N ASN A 343 14.04 11.29 0.51
CA ASN A 343 15.31 12.01 0.56
C ASN A 343 16.44 11.11 1.08
N LEU A 344 16.13 10.29 2.10
CA LEU A 344 17.06 9.32 2.65
C LEU A 344 17.41 8.23 1.62
N ARG A 345 16.42 7.71 0.88
CA ARG A 345 16.62 6.75 -0.21
C ARG A 345 17.55 7.33 -1.27
N GLN A 346 17.30 8.57 -1.72
CA GLN A 346 18.13 9.25 -2.73
C GLN A 346 19.56 9.47 -2.22
N PHE A 347 19.73 9.89 -0.98
CA PHE A 347 21.03 10.03 -0.34
C PHE A 347 21.79 8.70 -0.30
N LEU A 348 21.15 7.62 0.17
CA LEU A 348 21.77 6.31 0.22
C LEU A 348 22.11 5.78 -1.18
N SER A 349 21.21 5.97 -2.16
CA SER A 349 21.47 5.59 -3.56
C SER A 349 22.67 6.34 -4.12
N SER A 350 22.85 7.60 -3.80
CA SER A 350 24.00 8.40 -4.27
C SER A 350 25.31 8.00 -3.60
N VAL A 351 25.29 7.66 -2.30
CA VAL A 351 26.48 7.25 -1.55
C VAL A 351 26.97 5.86 -1.97
N PHE A 352 26.05 4.91 -2.14
CA PHE A 352 26.38 3.52 -2.48
C PHE A 352 26.40 3.25 -3.98
N ASN A 353 26.01 4.22 -4.81
CA ASN A 353 25.90 4.09 -6.27
C ASN A 353 25.02 2.89 -6.71
N ILE A 354 23.94 2.61 -5.96
CA ILE A 354 23.02 1.50 -6.17
C ILE A 354 21.60 2.07 -6.29
N SER A 355 20.83 1.60 -7.26
CA SER A 355 19.39 1.88 -7.33
C SER A 355 18.64 1.03 -6.29
N LEU A 356 18.42 1.60 -5.08
CA LEU A 356 17.69 0.91 -3.99
C LEU A 356 16.22 0.65 -4.31
N PHE A 357 15.66 1.37 -5.26
CA PHE A 357 14.26 1.27 -5.65
C PHE A 357 14.16 1.40 -7.19
N PRO A 358 14.47 0.32 -7.96
CA PRO A 358 14.42 0.35 -9.42
C PRO A 358 13.00 0.56 -9.92
N GLU A 359 12.80 1.57 -10.75
CA GLU A 359 11.51 1.91 -11.34
C GLU A 359 10.94 0.76 -12.19
N GLU A 360 11.80 0.02 -12.83
CA GLU A 360 11.46 -1.15 -13.66
C GLU A 360 10.82 -2.30 -12.87
N ILE A 361 11.19 -2.45 -11.59
CA ILE A 361 10.67 -3.54 -10.73
C ILE A 361 9.44 -3.10 -9.96
N TYR A 362 9.48 -1.87 -9.41
CA TYR A 362 8.42 -1.38 -8.52
C TYR A 362 7.37 -0.55 -9.25
N PHE A 363 7.58 -0.25 -10.53
CA PHE A 363 6.70 0.58 -11.36
C PHE A 363 6.45 1.99 -10.79
N LEU A 364 7.32 2.46 -9.90
CA LEU A 364 7.22 3.73 -9.20
C LEU A 364 8.55 4.46 -9.24
N SER A 365 8.54 5.73 -9.64
CA SER A 365 9.75 6.57 -9.72
C SER A 365 10.22 7.11 -8.37
N LYS A 366 9.32 7.09 -7.36
CA LYS A 366 9.59 7.56 -5.99
C LYS A 366 9.07 6.54 -5.00
N MET A 367 9.71 6.47 -3.85
CA MET A 367 9.23 5.65 -2.74
C MET A 367 8.01 6.34 -2.10
N PRO A 368 6.78 5.83 -2.32
CA PRO A 368 5.60 6.47 -1.81
C PRO A 368 5.47 6.26 -0.30
N THR A 369 5.00 7.28 0.40
CA THR A 369 4.69 7.18 1.82
C THR A 369 3.33 7.77 2.09
N GLU A 370 2.50 7.05 2.82
CA GLU A 370 1.20 7.52 3.29
C GLU A 370 1.13 7.39 4.81
N ILE A 371 1.12 8.55 5.48
CA ILE A 371 1.00 8.60 6.93
C ILE A 371 -0.47 8.50 7.29
N ASN A 372 -0.90 7.29 7.71
CA ASN A 372 -2.27 7.04 8.10
C ASN A 372 -2.44 7.23 9.62
N PRO A 373 -3.23 8.25 10.08
CA PRO A 373 -3.44 8.51 11.50
C PRO A 373 -4.03 7.30 12.24
N THR A 374 -4.87 6.50 11.59
CA THR A 374 -5.45 5.29 12.18
C THR A 374 -4.39 4.24 12.50
N SER A 375 -3.42 4.05 11.59
CA SER A 375 -2.30 3.13 11.82
C SER A 375 -1.43 3.58 12.99
N ILE A 376 -1.12 4.88 13.08
CA ILE A 376 -0.35 5.45 14.21
C ILE A 376 -1.10 5.24 15.52
N LEU A 377 -2.41 5.47 15.55
CA LEU A 377 -3.23 5.30 16.73
C LEU A 377 -3.25 3.84 17.19
N ILE A 378 -3.41 2.89 16.29
CA ILE A 378 -3.38 1.45 16.60
C ILE A 378 -2.01 1.05 17.18
N ILE A 379 -0.91 1.46 16.54
CA ILE A 379 0.45 1.16 17.01
C ILE A 379 0.66 1.75 18.41
N SER A 380 0.20 2.98 18.64
CA SER A 380 0.34 3.67 19.92
C SER A 380 -0.43 2.96 21.04
N ILE A 381 -1.69 2.59 20.79
CA ILE A 381 -2.52 1.86 21.76
C ILE A 381 -1.91 0.49 22.06
N CYS A 382 -1.48 -0.25 21.03
CA CYS A 382 -0.83 -1.54 21.22
C CYS A 382 0.47 -1.42 22.04
N SER A 383 1.33 -0.44 21.74
CA SER A 383 2.58 -0.20 22.45
C SER A 383 2.33 0.14 23.94
N ILE A 384 1.39 1.02 24.22
CA ILE A 384 1.03 1.39 25.60
C ILE A 384 0.38 0.21 26.34
N ALA A 385 -0.53 -0.52 25.70
CA ALA A 385 -1.17 -1.69 26.32
C ALA A 385 -0.14 -2.75 26.71
N ILE A 386 0.82 -3.04 25.83
CA ILE A 386 1.90 -3.99 26.11
C ILE A 386 2.79 -3.48 27.21
N THR A 387 3.16 -2.19 27.20
CA THR A 387 3.94 -1.57 28.29
C THR A 387 3.24 -1.77 29.64
N ILE A 388 1.93 -1.56 29.72
CA ILE A 388 1.14 -1.75 30.93
C ILE A 388 1.20 -3.21 31.39
N ILE A 389 0.92 -4.16 30.50
CA ILE A 389 0.88 -5.60 30.84
C ILE A 389 2.24 -6.08 31.30
N VAL A 390 3.29 -5.72 30.56
CA VAL A 390 4.65 -6.21 30.78
C VAL A 390 5.28 -5.61 32.03
N SER A 391 4.95 -4.36 32.37
CA SER A 391 5.46 -3.68 33.59
C SER A 391 4.97 -4.31 34.89
N ILE A 392 3.89 -5.07 34.85
CA ILE A 392 3.33 -5.75 36.04
C ILE A 392 4.35 -6.74 36.63
N PHE A 393 5.00 -7.55 35.80
CA PHE A 393 5.90 -8.59 36.25
C PHE A 393 7.10 -8.05 37.07
N PRO A 394 7.92 -7.10 36.60
CA PRO A 394 9.00 -6.52 37.40
C PRO A 394 8.50 -5.81 38.65
N ALA A 395 7.34 -5.14 38.59
CA ALA A 395 6.74 -4.45 39.72
C ALA A 395 6.39 -5.43 40.87
N PHE A 396 5.80 -6.56 40.55
CA PHE A 396 5.56 -7.61 41.55
C PHE A 396 6.86 -8.20 42.14
N ARG A 397 7.89 -8.35 41.31
CA ARG A 397 9.20 -8.83 41.73
C ARG A 397 9.86 -7.87 42.73
N ALA A 398 9.74 -6.55 42.48
CA ALA A 398 10.20 -5.52 43.40
C ALA A 398 9.52 -5.63 44.81
N ALA A 399 8.23 -5.87 44.82
CA ALA A 399 7.48 -6.00 46.08
C ALA A 399 7.82 -7.28 46.89
N LYS A 400 8.32 -8.33 46.23
CA LYS A 400 8.71 -9.60 46.91
C LYS A 400 10.12 -9.61 47.48
N LEU A 401 10.90 -8.53 47.30
CA LEU A 401 12.27 -8.43 47.85
C LEU A 401 12.25 -8.49 49.38
N ASP A 402 13.14 -9.32 49.92
CA ASP A 402 13.34 -9.46 51.38
C ASP A 402 14.26 -8.33 51.88
N PRO A 403 13.78 -7.43 52.77
CA PRO A 403 14.58 -6.30 53.24
C PRO A 403 15.81 -6.77 54.04
N ILE A 404 15.76 -7.90 54.75
CA ILE A 404 16.87 -8.40 55.57
C ILE A 404 18.02 -8.85 54.66
N LYS A 405 17.69 -9.60 53.59
CA LYS A 405 18.72 -10.05 52.63
C LYS A 405 19.31 -8.88 51.84
N ALA A 406 18.49 -7.88 51.50
CA ALA A 406 18.89 -6.74 50.73
C ALA A 406 19.84 -5.77 51.48
N LEU A 407 19.76 -5.72 52.81
CA LEU A 407 20.60 -4.88 53.66
C LEU A 407 21.87 -5.60 54.17
N LYS A 408 21.89 -6.96 54.12
CA LYS A 408 22.98 -7.77 54.68
C LYS A 408 24.11 -8.10 53.70
N TYR A 409 23.80 -8.05 52.38
CA TYR A 409 24.84 -8.30 51.35
C TYR A 409 25.35 -6.98 50.80
N GLU A 410 26.43 -6.50 51.31
CA GLU A 410 27.47 -5.68 50.66
C GLU A 410 28.57 -6.59 50.18
#